data_f1c70e251a561ab180bf0719474bd3dc
#
_entry.id   f1c70e251a561ab180bf0719474bd3dc
#
_cell.length_a   1.000
_cell.length_b   1.000
_cell.length_c   1.000
_cell.angle_alpha   90.00
_cell.angle_beta   90.00
_cell.angle_gamma   90.00
#
_symmetry.space_group_name_H-M   'P 1'
#
loop_
_entity.id
_entity.type
_entity.pdbx_description
1 polymer ?
#
loop_
_entity_poly.entity_id
_entity_poly.type
_entity_poly.pdbx_seq_one_letter_code
_entity_poly.pdbx_strand_id
1 'polypeptide(L)'
;AAAQDHGHHPEGNRVGRFNLWRALLTETQGDPARWLYDTPPAPCTRLNALQQCTGGPVADTATAAVLGALAAPEVAKRSQRQGVTVVNVGNSHVAAFLVFKGRILGVYEHHTGMLDTDALLFDLKEFGFGWLPDEQVRAKGGHGCAFLAPLPPEAEGFAPTFAVGPRREMLLGHAQFIAPHGDMMIAGCHGLLHGLALREA
;
A
#
# COMPACT_ATOMS: atom_id res chain seq x y z
N ALA A 1 0.05 13.20 -9.80
CA ALA A 1 -1.26 13.22 -9.10
C ALA A 1 -1.65 11.81 -8.67
N ALA A 2 -2.67 11.65 -7.80
CA ALA A 2 -3.12 10.33 -7.35
C ALA A 2 -4.65 10.22 -7.32
N ALA A 3 -5.15 9.04 -7.70
CA ALA A 3 -6.56 8.65 -7.58
C ALA A 3 -6.66 7.16 -7.28
N GLN A 4 -7.67 6.75 -6.52
CA GLN A 4 -7.98 5.33 -6.37
C GLN A 4 -8.61 4.82 -7.67
N ASP A 5 -8.03 3.74 -8.22
CA ASP A 5 -8.56 3.07 -9.39
C ASP A 5 -8.66 1.56 -9.15
N HIS A 6 -9.78 0.96 -9.57
CA HIS A 6 -10.00 -0.47 -9.42
C HIS A 6 -9.60 -1.27 -10.67
N GLY A 7 -9.35 -0.59 -11.78
CA GLY A 7 -9.26 -1.22 -13.08
C GLY A 7 -10.59 -1.85 -13.51
N HIS A 8 -11.01 -1.66 -14.74
CA HIS A 8 -12.21 -2.34 -15.23
C HIS A 8 -11.93 -3.84 -15.46
N HIS A 9 -12.73 -4.71 -14.84
CA HIS A 9 -12.61 -6.15 -14.99
C HIS A 9 -14.01 -6.81 -15.09
N PRO A 10 -14.24 -7.78 -16.00
CA PRO A 10 -15.54 -8.43 -16.18
C PRO A 10 -16.07 -9.13 -14.91
N GLU A 11 -15.17 -9.67 -14.08
CA GLU A 11 -15.51 -10.34 -12.82
C GLU A 11 -15.68 -9.36 -11.63
N GLY A 12 -15.61 -8.06 -11.90
CA GLY A 12 -15.85 -7.01 -10.90
C GLY A 12 -14.61 -6.30 -10.38
N ASN A 13 -14.88 -5.19 -9.70
CA ASN A 13 -13.84 -4.24 -9.28
C ASN A 13 -12.79 -4.82 -8.32
N ARG A 14 -13.17 -5.76 -7.43
CA ARG A 14 -12.23 -6.39 -6.49
C ARG A 14 -11.20 -7.22 -7.22
N VAL A 15 -11.62 -7.99 -8.22
CA VAL A 15 -10.73 -8.81 -9.05
C VAL A 15 -9.79 -7.90 -9.84
N GLY A 16 -10.33 -6.90 -10.54
CA GLY A 16 -9.52 -5.92 -11.26
C GLY A 16 -8.48 -5.24 -10.38
N ARG A 17 -8.90 -4.79 -9.21
CA ARG A 17 -8.03 -4.13 -8.21
C ARG A 17 -6.84 -5.01 -7.83
N PHE A 18 -7.09 -6.27 -7.47
CA PHE A 18 -6.00 -7.15 -7.04
C PHE A 18 -5.16 -7.70 -8.17
N ASN A 19 -5.69 -7.81 -9.39
CA ASN A 19 -4.88 -8.09 -10.57
C ASN A 19 -3.86 -6.97 -10.82
N LEU A 20 -4.27 -5.70 -10.64
CA LEU A 20 -3.35 -4.56 -10.73
C LEU A 20 -2.25 -4.63 -9.66
N TRP A 21 -2.59 -4.93 -8.40
CA TRP A 21 -1.59 -5.08 -7.34
C TRP A 21 -0.61 -6.21 -7.59
N ARG A 22 -1.10 -7.38 -8.04
CA ARG A 22 -0.25 -8.53 -8.38
C ARG A 22 0.68 -8.21 -9.54
N ALA A 23 0.15 -7.60 -10.60
CA ALA A 23 0.94 -7.17 -11.74
C ALA A 23 2.03 -6.18 -11.29
N LEU A 24 1.67 -5.15 -10.52
CA LEU A 24 2.60 -4.14 -10.04
C LEU A 24 3.73 -4.76 -9.19
N LEU A 25 3.38 -5.63 -8.22
CA LEU A 25 4.37 -6.35 -7.42
C LEU A 25 5.33 -7.19 -8.29
N THR A 26 4.78 -7.97 -9.20
CA THR A 26 5.55 -8.91 -10.01
C THR A 26 6.43 -8.20 -11.04
N GLU A 27 5.87 -7.25 -11.79
CA GLU A 27 6.57 -6.56 -12.88
C GLU A 27 7.65 -5.61 -12.37
N THR A 28 7.44 -5.01 -11.20
CA THR A 28 8.42 -4.10 -10.59
C THR A 28 9.36 -4.81 -9.63
N GLN A 29 9.08 -6.07 -9.27
CA GLN A 29 9.78 -6.79 -8.20
C GLN A 29 9.75 -6.01 -6.89
N GLY A 30 8.63 -5.32 -6.64
CA GLY A 30 8.41 -4.50 -5.46
C GLY A 30 9.22 -3.21 -5.39
N ASP A 31 9.84 -2.77 -6.47
CA ASP A 31 10.61 -1.53 -6.53
C ASP A 31 9.68 -0.30 -6.50
N PRO A 32 9.67 0.49 -5.40
CA PRO A 32 8.75 1.61 -5.25
C PRO A 32 9.01 2.75 -6.26
N ALA A 33 10.21 2.88 -6.82
CA ALA A 33 10.51 3.86 -7.88
C ALA A 33 9.65 3.64 -9.13
N ARG A 34 9.18 2.40 -9.34
CA ARG A 34 8.37 2.00 -10.48
C ARG A 34 6.86 1.99 -10.20
N TRP A 35 6.42 2.49 -9.04
CA TRP A 35 5.01 2.49 -8.65
C TRP A 35 4.25 3.77 -9.02
N LEU A 36 4.89 4.67 -9.78
CA LEU A 36 4.26 5.80 -10.45
C LEU A 36 4.12 5.47 -11.95
N TYR A 37 2.97 5.76 -12.52
CA TYR A 37 2.70 5.53 -13.93
C TYR A 37 2.89 6.81 -14.75
N ASP A 38 3.76 6.78 -15.75
CA ASP A 38 3.76 7.78 -16.81
C ASP A 38 2.64 7.48 -17.84
N THR A 39 2.35 6.18 -18.03
CA THR A 39 1.23 5.69 -18.81
C THR A 39 0.49 4.64 -17.97
N PRO A 40 -0.65 4.97 -17.35
CA PRO A 40 -1.43 4.01 -16.60
C PRO A 40 -1.95 2.85 -17.46
N PRO A 41 -2.14 1.65 -16.90
CA PRO A 41 -2.77 0.54 -17.62
C PRO A 41 -4.13 0.92 -18.18
N ALA A 42 -4.46 0.44 -19.39
CA ALA A 42 -5.71 0.78 -20.08
C ALA A 42 -6.99 0.60 -19.23
N PRO A 43 -7.12 -0.46 -18.38
CA PRO A 43 -8.28 -0.62 -17.50
C PRO A 43 -8.41 0.45 -16.40
N CYS A 44 -7.34 1.21 -16.11
CA CYS A 44 -7.33 2.25 -15.07
C CYS A 44 -7.88 3.57 -15.60
N THR A 45 -9.18 3.66 -15.78
CA THR A 45 -9.83 4.80 -16.46
C THR A 45 -9.68 6.12 -15.68
N ARG A 46 -9.70 6.08 -14.34
CA ARG A 46 -9.51 7.28 -13.50
C ARG A 46 -8.07 7.77 -13.56
N LEU A 47 -7.09 6.86 -13.49
CA LEU A 47 -5.68 7.25 -13.60
C LEU A 47 -5.35 7.78 -14.99
N ASN A 48 -5.91 7.19 -16.06
CA ASN A 48 -5.74 7.68 -17.41
C ASN A 48 -6.33 9.10 -17.58
N ALA A 49 -7.56 9.34 -17.09
CA ALA A 49 -8.14 10.68 -17.11
C ALA A 49 -7.31 11.69 -16.29
N LEU A 50 -6.84 11.29 -15.12
CA LEU A 50 -6.01 12.13 -14.26
C LEU A 50 -4.68 12.49 -14.95
N GLN A 51 -4.02 11.52 -15.57
CA GLN A 51 -2.77 11.72 -16.31
C GLN A 51 -2.98 12.68 -17.49
N GLN A 52 -4.07 12.53 -18.25
CA GLN A 52 -4.41 13.45 -19.33
C GLN A 52 -4.64 14.88 -18.84
N CYS A 53 -5.28 15.05 -17.68
CA CYS A 53 -5.52 16.38 -17.10
C CYS A 53 -4.25 17.05 -16.55
N THR A 54 -3.33 16.27 -15.99
CA THR A 54 -2.15 16.82 -15.28
C THR A 54 -0.87 16.82 -16.11
N GLY A 55 -0.81 15.98 -17.15
CA GLY A 55 0.37 15.82 -18.01
C GLY A 55 1.59 15.17 -17.35
N GLY A 56 1.48 14.77 -16.11
CA GLY A 56 2.58 14.18 -15.31
C GLY A 56 2.28 12.79 -14.78
N PRO A 57 3.25 12.16 -14.10
CA PRO A 57 3.07 10.85 -13.52
C PRO A 57 1.92 10.79 -12.52
N VAL A 58 1.24 9.66 -12.50
CA VAL A 58 0.11 9.41 -11.59
C VAL A 58 0.31 8.11 -10.81
N ALA A 59 -0.37 7.99 -9.67
CA ALA A 59 -0.33 6.81 -8.85
C ALA A 59 -1.73 6.50 -8.26
N ASP A 60 -1.88 5.27 -7.79
CA ASP A 60 -2.98 4.96 -6.88
C ASP A 60 -2.79 5.69 -5.53
N THR A 61 -3.88 6.06 -4.87
CA THR A 61 -3.83 6.76 -3.58
C THR A 61 -3.15 5.94 -2.49
N ALA A 62 -3.30 4.60 -2.50
CA ALA A 62 -2.61 3.73 -1.55
C ALA A 62 -1.11 3.65 -1.85
N THR A 63 -0.72 3.66 -3.15
CA THR A 63 0.68 3.83 -3.56
C THR A 63 1.25 5.16 -3.04
N ALA A 64 0.54 6.25 -3.26
CA ALA A 64 0.98 7.56 -2.77
C ALA A 64 1.16 7.57 -1.24
N ALA A 65 0.27 6.91 -0.50
CA ALA A 65 0.36 6.80 0.97
C ALA A 65 1.58 6.00 1.42
N VAL A 66 1.87 4.82 0.82
CA VAL A 66 3.06 4.03 1.20
C VAL A 66 4.35 4.74 0.83
N LEU A 67 4.43 5.37 -0.33
CA LEU A 67 5.59 6.18 -0.72
C LEU A 67 5.81 7.35 0.24
N GLY A 68 4.73 7.99 0.72
CA GLY A 68 4.80 9.02 1.74
C GLY A 68 5.32 8.50 3.08
N ALA A 69 4.88 7.32 3.49
CA ALA A 69 5.39 6.67 4.69
C ALA A 69 6.89 6.33 4.56
N LEU A 70 7.34 5.89 3.38
CA LEU A 70 8.75 5.60 3.10
C LEU A 70 9.63 6.86 3.10
N ALA A 71 9.06 8.05 2.87
CA ALA A 71 9.77 9.32 3.01
C ALA A 71 10.04 9.68 4.49
N ALA A 72 9.33 9.06 5.45
CA ALA A 72 9.59 9.28 6.88
C ALA A 72 10.88 8.56 7.31
N PRO A 73 11.87 9.28 7.90
CA PRO A 73 13.18 8.70 8.24
C PRO A 73 13.12 7.47 9.15
N GLU A 74 12.17 7.43 10.08
CA GLU A 74 11.96 6.30 10.99
C GLU A 74 11.54 5.03 10.25
N VAL A 75 10.64 5.15 9.27
CA VAL A 75 10.19 4.02 8.42
C VAL A 75 11.32 3.57 7.50
N ALA A 76 11.96 4.52 6.80
CA ALA A 76 13.06 4.25 5.88
C ALA A 76 14.21 3.51 6.59
N LYS A 77 14.68 4.02 7.73
CA LYS A 77 15.77 3.40 8.49
C LYS A 77 15.40 2.03 9.06
N ARG A 78 14.16 1.87 9.55
CA ARG A 78 13.72 0.61 10.13
C ARG A 78 13.61 -0.47 9.06
N SER A 79 13.01 -0.15 7.92
CA SER A 79 12.81 -1.10 6.81
C SER A 79 14.12 -1.61 6.19
N GLN A 80 15.25 -0.93 6.38
CA GLN A 80 16.57 -1.42 5.94
C GLN A 80 17.12 -2.53 6.85
N ARG A 81 16.68 -2.60 8.11
CA ARG A 81 17.21 -3.55 9.11
C ARG A 81 16.32 -4.77 9.31
N GLN A 82 15.02 -4.55 9.31
CA GLN A 82 13.99 -5.57 9.48
C GLN A 82 12.76 -5.21 8.65
N GLY A 83 11.87 -6.16 8.40
CA GLY A 83 10.61 -5.88 7.73
C GLY A 83 9.72 -4.97 8.57
N VAL A 84 8.98 -4.10 7.90
CA VAL A 84 7.96 -3.25 8.52
C VAL A 84 6.64 -3.39 7.79
N THR A 85 5.53 -3.27 8.52
CA THR A 85 4.21 -3.10 7.93
C THR A 85 3.86 -1.61 7.91
N VAL A 86 3.50 -1.09 6.73
CA VAL A 86 2.96 0.26 6.58
C VAL A 86 1.46 0.14 6.31
N VAL A 87 0.64 0.80 7.12
CA VAL A 87 -0.83 0.74 6.99
C VAL A 87 -1.39 2.13 6.76
N ASN A 88 -2.12 2.31 5.68
CA ASN A 88 -2.99 3.47 5.47
C ASN A 88 -4.43 3.10 5.86
N VAL A 89 -4.90 3.63 6.98
CA VAL A 89 -6.30 3.43 7.42
C VAL A 89 -7.13 4.62 6.94
N GLY A 90 -7.64 4.48 5.72
CA GLY A 90 -8.49 5.48 5.09
C GLY A 90 -9.95 5.43 5.57
N ASN A 91 -10.77 6.39 5.13
CA ASN A 91 -12.21 6.41 5.45
C ASN A 91 -12.95 5.23 4.81
N SER A 92 -12.60 4.86 3.60
CA SER A 92 -13.26 3.79 2.82
C SER A 92 -12.46 2.49 2.80
N HIS A 93 -11.13 2.55 2.73
CA HIS A 93 -10.26 1.40 2.58
C HIS A 93 -9.08 1.43 3.55
N VAL A 94 -8.74 0.26 4.05
CA VAL A 94 -7.46 -0.02 4.69
C VAL A 94 -6.56 -0.65 3.63
N ALA A 95 -5.37 -0.09 3.44
CA ALA A 95 -4.33 -0.70 2.61
C ALA A 95 -3.07 -0.89 3.44
N ALA A 96 -2.51 -2.11 3.44
CA ALA A 96 -1.27 -2.43 4.15
C ALA A 96 -0.21 -2.94 3.18
N PHE A 97 1.04 -2.64 3.49
CA PHE A 97 2.20 -2.97 2.67
C PHE A 97 3.31 -3.56 3.53
N LEU A 98 3.88 -4.67 3.10
CA LEU A 98 5.09 -5.24 3.69
C LEU A 98 6.31 -4.63 3.01
N VAL A 99 7.18 -3.98 3.78
CA VAL A 99 8.37 -3.30 3.24
C VAL A 99 9.63 -3.81 3.90
N PHE A 100 10.64 -4.18 3.10
CA PHE A 100 11.94 -4.61 3.56
C PHE A 100 13.03 -4.24 2.56
N LYS A 101 14.13 -3.66 3.03
CA LYS A 101 15.29 -3.24 2.20
C LYS A 101 14.89 -2.44 0.96
N GLY A 102 14.00 -1.47 1.15
CA GLY A 102 13.54 -0.58 0.08
C GLY A 102 12.58 -1.21 -0.93
N ARG A 103 12.09 -2.45 -0.68
CA ARG A 103 11.14 -3.13 -1.57
C ARG A 103 9.81 -3.37 -0.88
N ILE A 104 8.74 -3.26 -1.64
CA ILE A 104 7.38 -3.63 -1.22
C ILE A 104 7.16 -5.10 -1.59
N LEU A 105 6.98 -5.95 -0.59
CA LEU A 105 6.92 -7.40 -0.75
C LEU A 105 5.51 -7.98 -0.58
N GLY A 106 4.56 -7.16 -0.15
CA GLY A 106 3.17 -7.58 -0.01
C GLY A 106 2.22 -6.40 -0.01
N VAL A 107 0.99 -6.64 -0.45
CA VAL A 107 -0.13 -5.70 -0.44
C VAL A 107 -1.38 -6.41 0.10
N TYR A 108 -2.05 -5.76 1.04
CA TYR A 108 -3.36 -6.14 1.57
C TYR A 108 -4.31 -4.96 1.41
N GLU A 109 -5.58 -5.23 1.07
CA GLU A 109 -6.61 -4.19 1.02
C GLU A 109 -7.98 -4.71 1.44
N HIS A 110 -8.65 -3.94 2.30
CA HIS A 110 -9.99 -4.23 2.78
C HIS A 110 -10.83 -2.94 2.89
N HIS A 111 -12.14 -3.06 3.01
CA HIS A 111 -13.02 -1.93 3.34
C HIS A 111 -12.94 -1.58 4.82
N THR A 112 -12.65 -0.32 5.16
CA THR A 112 -12.54 0.14 6.55
C THR A 112 -13.82 -0.09 7.35
N GLY A 113 -14.98 0.18 6.74
CA GLY A 113 -16.27 0.02 7.42
C GLY A 113 -16.72 -1.43 7.63
N MET A 114 -15.98 -2.41 7.13
CA MET A 114 -16.27 -3.84 7.29
C MET A 114 -15.30 -4.53 8.27
N LEU A 115 -14.40 -3.77 8.88
CA LEU A 115 -13.42 -4.24 9.85
C LEU A 115 -13.65 -3.57 11.19
N ASP A 116 -13.62 -4.35 12.26
CA ASP A 116 -13.31 -3.85 13.59
C ASP A 116 -11.80 -3.94 13.86
N THR A 117 -11.39 -3.45 15.02
CA THR A 117 -9.96 -3.43 15.41
C THR A 117 -9.38 -4.83 15.49
N ASP A 118 -10.10 -5.78 16.09
CA ASP A 118 -9.59 -7.15 16.32
C ASP A 118 -9.41 -7.89 14.99
N ALA A 119 -10.38 -7.76 14.07
CA ALA A 119 -10.28 -8.34 12.73
C ALA A 119 -9.11 -7.75 11.94
N LEU A 120 -8.91 -6.42 12.02
CA LEU A 120 -7.79 -5.75 11.37
C LEU A 120 -6.44 -6.22 11.93
N LEU A 121 -6.31 -6.31 13.26
CA LEU A 121 -5.07 -6.77 13.91
C LEU A 121 -4.77 -8.22 13.57
N PHE A 122 -5.79 -9.08 13.54
CA PHE A 122 -5.64 -10.46 13.12
C PHE A 122 -5.12 -10.54 11.67
N ASP A 123 -5.78 -9.84 10.74
CA ASP A 123 -5.39 -9.85 9.33
C ASP A 123 -3.98 -9.29 9.13
N LEU A 124 -3.61 -8.19 9.81
CA LEU A 124 -2.26 -7.62 9.73
C LEU A 124 -1.18 -8.56 10.26
N LYS A 125 -1.46 -9.30 11.33
CA LYS A 125 -0.54 -10.31 11.87
C LYS A 125 -0.31 -11.44 10.87
N GLU A 126 -1.39 -12.06 10.38
CA GLU A 126 -1.30 -13.14 9.40
C GLU A 126 -0.63 -12.66 8.08
N PHE A 127 -0.93 -11.43 7.67
CA PHE A 127 -0.31 -10.79 6.53
C PHE A 127 1.20 -10.59 6.71
N GLY A 128 1.65 -10.13 7.88
CA GLY A 128 3.07 -9.94 8.19
C GLY A 128 3.89 -11.23 8.14
N PHE A 129 3.26 -12.37 8.45
CA PHE A 129 3.89 -13.68 8.31
C PHE A 129 3.74 -14.31 6.92
N GLY A 130 3.01 -13.68 6.01
CA GLY A 130 2.71 -14.25 4.70
C GLY A 130 1.71 -15.42 4.73
N TRP A 131 0.94 -15.55 5.81
CA TRP A 131 0.02 -16.66 6.02
C TRP A 131 -1.43 -16.32 5.65
N LEU A 132 -1.75 -15.04 5.44
CA LEU A 132 -3.10 -14.60 5.11
C LEU A 132 -3.48 -15.03 3.69
N PRO A 133 -4.47 -15.93 3.51
CA PRO A 133 -4.92 -16.32 2.17
C PRO A 133 -5.75 -15.21 1.53
N ASP A 134 -5.53 -14.97 0.23
CA ASP A 134 -6.31 -14.02 -0.56
C ASP A 134 -7.83 -14.30 -0.51
N GLU A 135 -8.19 -15.58 -0.60
CA GLU A 135 -9.58 -16.04 -0.53
C GLU A 135 -10.23 -15.69 0.81
N GLN A 136 -9.49 -15.76 1.92
CA GLN A 136 -10.01 -15.39 3.24
C GLN A 136 -10.35 -13.91 3.31
N VAL A 137 -9.50 -13.04 2.77
CA VAL A 137 -9.77 -11.58 2.73
C VAL A 137 -11.00 -11.31 1.88
N ARG A 138 -11.11 -11.94 0.71
CA ARG A 138 -12.26 -11.77 -0.18
C ARG A 138 -13.55 -12.32 0.41
N ALA A 139 -13.51 -13.46 1.09
CA ALA A 139 -14.67 -14.04 1.76
C ALA A 139 -15.25 -13.12 2.85
N LYS A 140 -14.39 -12.34 3.53
CA LYS A 140 -14.79 -11.31 4.50
C LYS A 140 -15.23 -9.98 3.85
N GLY A 141 -15.30 -9.90 2.54
CA GLY A 141 -15.72 -8.70 1.80
C GLY A 141 -14.57 -7.74 1.45
N GLY A 142 -13.33 -8.09 1.75
CA GLY A 142 -12.15 -7.32 1.36
C GLY A 142 -11.81 -7.45 -0.13
N HIS A 143 -10.79 -6.72 -0.55
CA HIS A 143 -10.28 -6.77 -1.93
C HIS A 143 -9.32 -7.94 -2.13
N GLY A 144 -8.49 -8.27 -1.12
CA GLY A 144 -7.58 -9.39 -1.14
C GLY A 144 -6.22 -9.08 -0.51
N CYS A 145 -5.29 -10.03 -0.69
CA CYS A 145 -3.87 -9.81 -0.41
C CYS A 145 -2.99 -10.48 -1.48
N ALA A 146 -1.78 -9.99 -1.63
CA ALA A 146 -0.80 -10.53 -2.56
C ALA A 146 0.61 -10.37 -1.99
N PHE A 147 1.49 -11.30 -2.33
CA PHE A 147 2.87 -11.33 -1.88
C PHE A 147 3.83 -11.54 -3.05
N LEU A 148 5.00 -10.95 -2.94
CA LEU A 148 6.17 -11.33 -3.72
C LEU A 148 6.90 -12.41 -2.91
N ALA A 149 6.54 -13.66 -3.14
CA ALA A 149 7.02 -14.79 -2.37
C ALA A 149 8.33 -15.39 -2.93
N PRO A 150 9.15 -16.04 -2.08
CA PRO A 150 8.98 -16.16 -0.65
C PRO A 150 9.35 -14.87 0.10
N LEU A 151 8.69 -14.60 1.23
CA LEU A 151 9.08 -13.51 2.10
C LEU A 151 10.41 -13.85 2.79
N PRO A 152 11.36 -12.89 2.85
CA PRO A 152 12.68 -13.16 3.43
C PRO A 152 12.58 -13.37 4.95
N PRO A 153 13.19 -14.45 5.49
CA PRO A 153 13.17 -14.74 6.93
C PRO A 153 13.77 -13.59 7.77
N GLU A 154 14.71 -12.85 7.21
CA GLU A 154 15.37 -11.71 7.87
C GLU A 154 14.44 -10.51 8.09
N ALA A 155 13.29 -10.49 7.46
CA ALA A 155 12.27 -9.47 7.67
C ALA A 155 11.55 -9.60 9.03
N GLU A 156 11.75 -10.70 9.76
CA GLU A 156 11.24 -10.91 11.14
C GLU A 156 9.73 -10.71 11.28
N GLY A 157 8.95 -11.21 10.31
CA GLY A 157 7.49 -11.15 10.34
C GLY A 157 6.91 -9.75 10.18
N PHE A 158 7.69 -8.78 9.69
CA PHE A 158 7.26 -7.39 9.44
C PHE A 158 6.60 -6.75 10.68
N ALA A 159 7.13 -7.05 11.88
CA ALA A 159 6.52 -6.76 13.16
C ALA A 159 6.32 -5.26 13.48
N PRO A 160 7.26 -4.32 13.20
CA PRO A 160 6.94 -2.92 13.42
C PRO A 160 5.88 -2.45 12.43
N THR A 161 4.75 -1.98 12.97
CA THR A 161 3.66 -1.41 12.17
C THR A 161 3.69 0.11 12.27
N PHE A 162 3.68 0.77 11.13
CA PHE A 162 3.55 2.22 11.00
C PHE A 162 2.21 2.56 10.36
N ALA A 163 1.47 3.49 10.95
CA ALA A 163 0.14 3.84 10.48
C ALA A 163 0.01 5.30 10.06
N VAL A 164 -0.62 5.51 8.91
CA VAL A 164 -1.12 6.79 8.39
C VAL A 164 -2.62 6.69 8.14
N GLY A 165 -3.24 7.79 7.79
CA GLY A 165 -4.64 7.84 7.39
C GLY A 165 -5.57 8.35 8.49
N PRO A 166 -6.75 8.87 8.10
CA PRO A 166 -7.68 9.55 9.00
C PRO A 166 -8.31 8.63 10.05
N ARG A 167 -8.33 7.31 9.82
CA ARG A 167 -8.90 6.32 10.75
C ARG A 167 -7.84 5.49 11.46
N ARG A 168 -6.58 5.96 11.50
CA ARG A 168 -5.45 5.23 12.13
C ARG A 168 -5.64 4.92 13.61
N GLU A 169 -6.56 5.62 14.30
CA GLU A 169 -6.94 5.32 15.69
C GLU A 169 -7.42 3.89 15.89
N MET A 170 -7.89 3.21 14.85
CA MET A 170 -8.19 1.75 14.90
C MET A 170 -6.95 0.92 15.30
N LEU A 171 -5.75 1.44 15.12
CA LEU A 171 -4.47 0.78 15.49
C LEU A 171 -3.81 1.43 16.71
N LEU A 172 -4.57 2.17 17.53
CA LEU A 172 -4.04 2.80 18.75
C LEU A 172 -3.46 1.74 19.70
N GLY A 173 -2.21 1.95 20.13
CA GLY A 173 -1.47 1.01 20.97
C GLY A 173 -0.84 -0.18 20.21
N HIS A 174 -1.12 -0.35 18.91
CA HIS A 174 -0.64 -1.46 18.08
C HIS A 174 0.25 -1.00 16.91
N ALA A 175 0.26 0.29 16.59
CA ALA A 175 1.07 0.86 15.53
C ALA A 175 1.70 2.18 15.96
N GLN A 176 2.85 2.50 15.41
CA GLN A 176 3.44 3.82 15.50
C GLN A 176 2.77 4.74 14.47
N PHE A 177 2.09 5.78 14.96
CA PHE A 177 1.49 6.76 14.07
C PHE A 177 2.56 7.68 13.51
N ILE A 178 2.55 7.85 12.20
CA ILE A 178 3.50 8.71 11.51
C ILE A 178 2.77 9.85 10.80
N ALA A 179 3.48 10.98 10.67
CA ALA A 179 3.03 12.16 9.95
C ALA A 179 4.21 12.65 9.09
N PRO A 180 4.39 12.10 7.88
CA PRO A 180 5.47 12.52 7.00
C PRO A 180 5.47 14.04 6.83
N HIS A 181 6.63 14.68 7.09
CA HIS A 181 6.78 16.13 7.07
C HIS A 181 5.82 16.90 7.99
N GLY A 182 5.33 16.26 9.06
CA GLY A 182 4.52 16.89 10.11
C GLY A 182 3.01 16.91 9.87
N ASP A 183 2.54 16.53 8.67
CA ASP A 183 1.10 16.45 8.38
C ASP A 183 0.75 15.13 7.67
N MET A 184 0.00 14.28 8.36
CA MET A 184 -0.46 12.99 7.86
C MET A 184 -1.41 13.13 6.66
N MET A 185 -2.21 14.20 6.58
CA MET A 185 -3.20 14.38 5.51
C MET A 185 -2.56 14.63 4.15
N ILE A 186 -1.35 15.18 4.12
CA ILE A 186 -0.59 15.39 2.88
C ILE A 186 0.49 14.33 2.64
N ALA A 187 0.48 13.24 3.40
CA ALA A 187 1.44 12.14 3.22
C ALA A 187 1.49 11.64 1.76
N GLY A 188 0.34 11.54 1.10
CA GLY A 188 0.27 11.15 -0.31
C GLY A 188 0.95 12.14 -1.26
N CYS A 189 0.87 13.45 -0.98
CA CYS A 189 1.57 14.48 -1.77
C CYS A 189 3.09 14.30 -1.66
N HIS A 190 3.59 14.13 -0.43
CA HIS A 190 5.00 13.83 -0.20
C HIS A 190 5.42 12.49 -0.80
N GLY A 191 4.52 11.50 -0.82
CA GLY A 191 4.76 10.21 -1.45
C GLY A 191 4.97 10.32 -2.96
N LEU A 192 4.19 11.14 -3.65
CA LEU A 192 4.40 11.38 -5.08
C LEU A 192 5.76 12.04 -5.35
N LEU A 193 6.14 13.04 -4.56
CA LEU A 193 7.46 13.67 -4.66
C LEU A 193 8.59 12.68 -4.35
N HIS A 194 8.44 11.88 -3.31
CA HIS A 194 9.41 10.85 -2.95
C HIS A 194 9.55 9.79 -4.05
N GLY A 195 8.44 9.33 -4.62
CA GLY A 195 8.46 8.38 -5.74
C GLY A 195 9.16 8.93 -6.99
N LEU A 196 9.02 10.24 -7.28
CA LEU A 196 9.77 10.90 -8.34
C LEU A 196 11.27 10.94 -8.02
N ALA A 197 11.64 11.32 -6.81
CA ALA A 197 13.05 11.35 -6.39
C ALA A 197 13.71 9.96 -6.44
N LEU A 198 12.98 8.89 -6.13
CA LEU A 198 13.48 7.51 -6.25
C LEU A 198 13.79 7.10 -7.69
N ARG A 199 13.13 7.71 -8.70
CA ARG A 199 13.39 7.43 -10.12
C ARG A 199 14.66 8.08 -10.63
N GLU A 200 15.09 9.16 -9.98
CA GLU A 200 16.25 9.96 -10.36
C GLU A 200 17.54 9.50 -9.66
N ALA A 201 17.41 8.62 -8.64
CA ALA A 201 18.52 8.11 -7.84
C ALA A 201 19.14 6.83 -8.44
#